data_d86d9458580b0eb32afe043d9097737c
#
_entry.id   d86d9458580b0eb32afe043d9097737c
#
_cell.length_a   1.000
_cell.length_b   1.000
_cell.length_c   1.000
_cell.angle_alpha   90.00
_cell.angle_beta   90.00
_cell.angle_gamma   90.00
#
_symmetry.space_group_name_H-M   'P 1'
#
loop_
_entity.id
_entity.type
_entity.pdbx_description
1 polymer ?
#
loop_
_entity_poly.entity_id
_entity_poly.type
_entity_poly.pdbx_seq_one_letter_code
_entity_poly.pdbx_strand_id
1 'polypeptide(L)'
;MTAVIEIKGLRKTFRSFRRGTQVALDGFDMVVEPGQVHGFLGPNGSGKTTTLRTLLGLVRADGGEMRILGTPSAEYASVAHRVGAIVESPMFFGQFSGRKTLSLLATAGGVDQARVDAVLERVGLRDRADDRVKAYSLGMKQRLAVASALLKGPELLILDEPANGLDPAGIHEMRILMRDLAAEGVTVLVSSHILSEIELICDTVTIISRGRRVTSGPVREVLAAHDTHEFVVRAAQLDRALEVLSGAGLAARREDGQVIVSGVTDAAVISEALGRAEVWLTELSPLSPDLESVFLDLTGTRPVDGVYRQVDDANKPEAREIAL
;
A
#
# COMPACT_ATOMS: atom_id res chain seq x y z
N MET A 1 -4.88 -4.83 23.11
CA MET A 1 -3.52 -4.29 22.87
C MET A 1 -3.67 -2.83 22.50
N THR A 2 -2.74 -1.96 22.86
CA THR A 2 -2.82 -0.53 22.52
C THR A 2 -2.24 -0.35 21.12
N ALA A 3 -2.95 0.33 20.22
CA ALA A 3 -2.49 0.61 18.87
C ALA A 3 -1.15 1.39 18.88
N VAL A 4 -0.30 1.11 17.89
CA VAL A 4 1.00 1.76 17.73
C VAL A 4 0.84 3.15 17.12
N ILE A 5 -0.14 3.31 16.24
CA ILE A 5 -0.55 4.61 15.68
C ILE A 5 -2.05 4.75 15.82
N GLU A 6 -2.48 5.90 16.34
CA GLU A 6 -3.88 6.32 16.35
C GLU A 6 -3.99 7.72 15.78
N ILE A 7 -4.83 7.90 14.79
CA ILE A 7 -5.15 9.20 14.18
C ILE A 7 -6.67 9.34 14.18
N LYS A 8 -7.18 10.46 14.70
CA LYS A 8 -8.60 10.77 14.77
C LYS A 8 -8.87 12.18 14.26
N GLY A 9 -9.70 12.29 13.23
CA GLY A 9 -10.18 13.54 12.68
C GLY A 9 -9.07 14.50 12.21
N LEU A 10 -7.93 13.96 11.72
CA LEU A 10 -6.77 14.76 11.35
C LEU A 10 -7.10 15.72 10.20
N ARG A 11 -6.75 17.00 10.39
CA ARG A 11 -6.96 18.06 9.40
C ARG A 11 -5.67 18.79 9.12
N LYS A 12 -5.45 19.06 7.82
CA LYS A 12 -4.33 19.86 7.35
C LYS A 12 -4.67 20.63 6.09
N THR A 13 -4.43 21.94 6.12
CA THR A 13 -4.63 22.85 5.00
C THR A 13 -3.35 23.62 4.74
N PHE A 14 -2.92 23.67 3.50
CA PHE A 14 -1.81 24.50 3.05
C PHE A 14 -2.35 25.76 2.35
N ARG A 15 -1.78 26.90 2.70
CA ARG A 15 -2.09 28.17 2.05
C ARG A 15 -0.91 28.63 1.22
N SER A 16 -1.10 28.83 -0.05
CA SER A 16 -0.09 29.32 -0.97
C SER A 16 -0.56 30.62 -1.62
N PHE A 17 0.31 31.62 -1.66
CA PHE A 17 0.01 32.91 -2.30
C PHE A 17 -0.32 32.79 -3.79
N ARG A 18 0.24 31.76 -4.47
CA ARG A 18 0.05 31.53 -5.92
C ARG A 18 -1.03 30.48 -6.24
N ARG A 19 -1.27 29.52 -5.34
CA ARG A 19 -2.16 28.36 -5.59
C ARG A 19 -3.42 28.36 -4.73
N GLY A 20 -3.62 29.41 -3.91
CA GLY A 20 -4.77 29.47 -3.00
C GLY A 20 -4.66 28.50 -1.82
N THR A 21 -5.80 28.07 -1.32
CA THR A 21 -5.93 27.15 -0.19
C THR A 21 -6.12 25.73 -0.71
N GLN A 22 -5.26 24.80 -0.27
CA GLN A 22 -5.34 23.38 -0.60
C GLN A 22 -5.56 22.57 0.68
N VAL A 23 -6.69 21.88 0.78
CA VAL A 23 -6.97 20.94 1.86
C VAL A 23 -6.24 19.62 1.54
N ALA A 24 -5.27 19.27 2.37
CA ALA A 24 -4.50 18.03 2.22
C ALA A 24 -5.08 16.88 3.04
N LEU A 25 -5.66 17.19 4.21
CA LEU A 25 -6.33 16.24 5.10
C LEU A 25 -7.61 16.85 5.63
N ASP A 26 -8.71 16.08 5.59
CA ASP A 26 -10.04 16.54 5.97
C ASP A 26 -10.76 15.50 6.83
N GLY A 27 -10.43 15.47 8.12
CA GLY A 27 -11.01 14.55 9.07
C GLY A 27 -10.52 13.11 8.87
N PHE A 28 -9.21 12.92 8.61
CA PHE A 28 -8.63 11.61 8.35
C PHE A 28 -8.43 10.82 9.64
N ASP A 29 -8.81 9.53 9.59
CA ASP A 29 -8.65 8.56 10.67
C ASP A 29 -7.78 7.38 10.24
N MET A 30 -6.91 6.86 11.14
CA MET A 30 -6.13 5.66 10.91
C MET A 30 -5.77 5.00 12.25
N VAL A 31 -5.77 3.68 12.28
CA VAL A 31 -5.28 2.88 13.41
C VAL A 31 -4.33 1.84 12.87
N VAL A 32 -3.16 1.68 13.52
CA VAL A 32 -2.17 0.66 13.20
C VAL A 32 -1.89 -0.15 14.46
N GLU A 33 -2.14 -1.45 14.38
CA GLU A 33 -1.90 -2.40 15.47
C GLU A 33 -0.42 -2.85 15.51
N PRO A 34 0.08 -3.33 16.66
CA PRO A 34 1.48 -3.74 16.79
C PRO A 34 1.81 -5.04 16.03
N GLY A 35 3.08 -5.16 15.59
CA GLY A 35 3.67 -6.39 15.08
C GLY A 35 3.17 -6.83 13.70
N GLN A 36 2.71 -5.90 12.88
CA GLN A 36 2.19 -6.18 11.53
C GLN A 36 2.79 -5.24 10.49
N VAL A 37 2.63 -5.60 9.22
CA VAL A 37 2.85 -4.69 8.09
C VAL A 37 1.53 -4.04 7.74
N HIS A 38 1.45 -2.72 7.91
CA HIS A 38 0.27 -1.92 7.57
C HIS A 38 0.52 -1.10 6.30
N GLY A 39 -0.29 -1.31 5.28
CA GLY A 39 -0.26 -0.57 4.02
C GLY A 39 -1.04 0.74 4.11
N PHE A 40 -0.43 1.84 3.72
CA PHE A 40 -1.07 3.14 3.62
C PHE A 40 -1.16 3.58 2.16
N LEU A 41 -2.32 3.40 1.55
CA LEU A 41 -2.55 3.44 0.12
C LEU A 41 -3.31 4.68 -0.31
N GLY A 42 -3.03 5.14 -1.52
CA GLY A 42 -3.78 6.21 -2.15
C GLY A 42 -3.02 6.83 -3.33
N PRO A 43 -3.71 7.57 -4.21
CA PRO A 43 -3.07 8.21 -5.35
C PRO A 43 -2.10 9.31 -4.91
N ASN A 44 -1.29 9.76 -5.84
CA ASN A 44 -0.42 10.90 -5.60
C ASN A 44 -1.26 12.14 -5.26
N GLY A 45 -0.85 12.85 -4.20
CA GLY A 45 -1.60 14.03 -3.69
C GLY A 45 -2.80 13.69 -2.81
N SER A 46 -3.07 12.42 -2.48
CA SER A 46 -4.18 12.04 -1.58
C SER A 46 -4.00 12.45 -0.12
N GLY A 47 -2.76 12.78 0.30
CA GLY A 47 -2.43 13.16 1.67
C GLY A 47 -1.49 12.22 2.41
N LYS A 48 -1.01 11.10 1.82
CA LYS A 48 -0.13 10.11 2.47
C LYS A 48 1.10 10.76 3.14
N THR A 49 1.97 11.37 2.35
CA THR A 49 3.20 12.01 2.87
C THR A 49 2.88 13.12 3.88
N THR A 50 1.79 13.87 3.68
CA THR A 50 1.34 14.89 4.65
C THR A 50 0.97 14.24 5.97
N THR A 51 0.24 13.14 5.97
CA THR A 51 -0.11 12.38 7.17
C THR A 51 1.14 11.90 7.91
N LEU A 52 2.09 11.27 7.19
CA LEU A 52 3.34 10.77 7.78
C LEU A 52 4.19 11.91 8.37
N ARG A 53 4.33 13.02 7.65
CA ARG A 53 5.06 14.20 8.18
C ARG A 53 4.39 14.80 9.39
N THR A 54 3.06 14.82 9.43
CA THR A 54 2.31 15.38 10.57
C THR A 54 2.44 14.46 11.78
N LEU A 55 2.36 13.13 11.58
CA LEU A 55 2.55 12.13 12.62
C LEU A 55 3.93 12.23 13.29
N LEU A 56 4.97 12.48 12.49
CA LEU A 56 6.37 12.65 12.94
C LEU A 56 6.69 14.06 13.46
N GLY A 57 5.70 14.95 13.58
CA GLY A 57 5.91 16.31 14.04
C GLY A 57 6.65 17.24 13.09
N LEU A 58 6.90 16.81 11.83
CA LEU A 58 7.56 17.62 10.79
C LEU A 58 6.63 18.70 10.21
N VAL A 59 5.32 18.46 10.28
CA VAL A 59 4.27 19.38 9.84
C VAL A 59 3.24 19.50 10.96
N ARG A 60 2.86 20.72 11.33
CA ARG A 60 1.84 20.94 12.35
C ARG A 60 0.45 20.65 11.78
N ALA A 61 -0.36 19.85 12.48
CA ALA A 61 -1.78 19.67 12.19
C ALA A 61 -2.58 20.96 12.44
N ASP A 62 -3.66 21.13 11.70
CA ASP A 62 -4.62 22.21 11.93
C ASP A 62 -5.76 21.76 12.84
N GLY A 63 -5.93 20.45 13.04
CA GLY A 63 -6.92 19.84 13.94
C GLY A 63 -6.82 18.31 13.95
N GLY A 64 -7.55 17.71 14.88
CA GLY A 64 -7.53 16.27 15.13
C GLY A 64 -6.52 15.86 16.20
N GLU A 65 -6.53 14.57 16.52
CA GLU A 65 -5.66 13.97 17.52
C GLU A 65 -4.81 12.86 16.88
N MET A 66 -3.56 12.76 17.32
CA MET A 66 -2.64 11.71 16.86
C MET A 66 -1.83 11.19 18.05
N ARG A 67 -1.67 9.87 18.09
CA ARG A 67 -0.79 9.18 19.03
C ARG A 67 0.16 8.26 18.27
N ILE A 68 1.38 8.16 18.75
CA ILE A 68 2.41 7.25 18.26
C ILE A 68 3.02 6.54 19.48
N LEU A 69 3.00 5.22 19.50
CA LEU A 69 3.42 4.40 20.65
C LEU A 69 2.73 4.85 21.96
N GLY A 70 1.43 5.19 21.90
CA GLY A 70 0.66 5.69 23.04
C GLY A 70 0.90 7.16 23.41
N THR A 71 1.92 7.81 22.83
CA THR A 71 2.31 9.20 23.13
C THR A 71 1.66 10.17 22.14
N PRO A 72 1.12 11.33 22.57
CA PRO A 72 0.64 12.36 21.67
C PRO A 72 1.73 12.79 20.67
N SER A 73 1.39 12.97 19.39
CA SER A 73 2.39 13.35 18.36
C SER A 73 3.07 14.70 18.61
N ALA A 74 2.45 15.58 19.38
CA ALA A 74 3.09 16.82 19.84
C ALA A 74 4.31 16.58 20.74
N GLU A 75 4.37 15.41 21.39
CA GLU A 75 5.46 14.96 22.26
C GLU A 75 6.34 13.90 21.59
N TYR A 76 6.30 13.82 20.25
CA TYR A 76 7.03 12.82 19.44
C TYR A 76 8.50 12.67 19.84
N ALA A 77 9.17 13.77 20.21
CA ALA A 77 10.57 13.77 20.60
C ALA A 77 10.87 12.77 21.73
N SER A 78 9.93 12.50 22.64
CA SER A 78 10.09 11.58 23.76
C SER A 78 10.14 10.11 23.31
N VAL A 79 9.52 9.76 22.17
CA VAL A 79 9.46 8.41 21.61
C VAL A 79 10.24 8.25 20.33
N ALA A 80 10.87 9.31 19.81
CA ALA A 80 11.59 9.32 18.53
C ALA A 80 12.72 8.26 18.45
N HIS A 81 13.27 7.85 19.60
CA HIS A 81 14.28 6.80 19.66
C HIS A 81 13.71 5.38 19.39
N ARG A 82 12.39 5.20 19.53
CA ARG A 82 11.67 3.95 19.28
C ARG A 82 11.05 3.90 17.88
N VAL A 83 11.22 4.98 17.09
CA VAL A 83 10.64 5.10 15.74
C VAL A 83 11.77 5.26 14.73
N GLY A 84 11.78 4.39 13.72
CA GLY A 84 12.56 4.55 12.51
C GLY A 84 11.65 5.14 11.42
N ALA A 85 12.10 6.16 10.71
CA ALA A 85 11.28 6.76 9.66
C ALA A 85 12.10 7.15 8.44
N ILE A 86 11.56 6.87 7.26
CA ILE A 86 12.04 7.37 5.97
C ILE A 86 10.84 8.02 5.30
N VAL A 87 10.82 9.34 5.30
CA VAL A 87 9.80 10.15 4.62
C VAL A 87 10.54 11.00 3.60
N GLU A 88 10.44 10.65 2.34
CA GLU A 88 11.25 11.10 1.22
C GLU A 88 12.57 10.30 1.03
N SER A 89 13.14 10.43 -0.18
CA SER A 89 14.38 9.74 -0.52
C SER A 89 15.55 10.32 0.29
N PRO A 90 16.24 9.51 1.07
CA PRO A 90 17.36 9.99 1.87
C PRO A 90 18.51 10.44 0.98
N MET A 91 19.02 11.63 1.24
CA MET A 91 20.22 12.14 0.58
C MET A 91 21.45 11.83 1.42
N PHE A 92 22.22 10.85 1.00
CA PHE A 92 23.51 10.51 1.62
C PHE A 92 24.68 11.21 0.91
N PHE A 93 25.73 11.48 1.65
CA PHE A 93 26.98 11.99 1.07
C PHE A 93 27.64 10.89 0.23
N GLY A 94 27.61 11.05 -1.08
CA GLY A 94 28.10 10.04 -2.03
C GLY A 94 29.60 9.69 -1.90
N GLN A 95 30.40 10.54 -1.26
CA GLN A 95 31.82 10.30 -1.01
C GLN A 95 32.10 9.32 0.12
N PHE A 96 31.17 9.17 1.07
CA PHE A 96 31.31 8.23 2.18
C PHE A 96 30.93 6.84 1.74
N SER A 97 31.45 5.82 2.41
CA SER A 97 30.98 4.45 2.28
C SER A 97 29.66 4.26 3.04
N GLY A 98 28.92 3.17 2.74
CA GLY A 98 27.72 2.82 3.48
C GLY A 98 27.99 2.68 4.98
N ARG A 99 29.06 1.97 5.35
CA ARG A 99 29.54 1.81 6.73
C ARG A 99 29.81 3.16 7.39
N LYS A 100 30.59 4.01 6.72
CA LYS A 100 30.93 5.33 7.26
C LYS A 100 29.68 6.19 7.47
N THR A 101 28.73 6.13 6.54
CA THR A 101 27.46 6.84 6.63
C THR A 101 26.68 6.40 7.87
N LEU A 102 26.51 5.08 8.08
CA LEU A 102 25.81 4.56 9.26
C LEU A 102 26.57 4.84 10.56
N SER A 103 27.89 4.74 10.55
CA SER A 103 28.73 5.08 11.73
C SER A 103 28.55 6.54 12.17
N LEU A 104 28.47 7.47 11.23
CA LEU A 104 28.22 8.88 11.55
C LEU A 104 26.82 9.07 12.14
N LEU A 105 25.81 8.40 11.58
CA LEU A 105 24.44 8.45 12.10
C LEU A 105 24.34 7.78 13.49
N ALA A 106 25.00 6.65 13.70
CA ALA A 106 25.08 5.98 14.99
C ALA A 106 25.71 6.91 16.06
N THR A 107 26.84 7.55 15.73
CA THR A 107 27.50 8.52 16.63
C THR A 107 26.56 9.69 16.96
N ALA A 108 25.93 10.29 15.96
CA ALA A 108 25.00 11.40 16.15
C ALA A 108 23.76 11.00 16.96
N GLY A 109 23.31 9.75 16.83
CA GLY A 109 22.15 9.20 17.54
C GLY A 109 22.47 8.59 18.91
N GLY A 110 23.74 8.57 19.35
CA GLY A 110 24.16 7.92 20.59
C GLY A 110 24.00 6.39 20.56
N VAL A 111 24.11 5.79 19.38
CA VAL A 111 23.94 4.35 19.14
C VAL A 111 25.31 3.66 19.14
N ASP A 112 25.41 2.47 19.73
CA ASP A 112 26.61 1.66 19.70
C ASP A 112 27.04 1.34 18.26
N GLN A 113 28.33 1.53 17.98
CA GLN A 113 28.93 1.25 16.68
C GLN A 113 28.82 -0.23 16.27
N ALA A 114 28.73 -1.16 17.20
CA ALA A 114 28.50 -2.57 16.93
C ALA A 114 27.18 -2.82 16.17
N ARG A 115 26.19 -1.93 16.30
CA ARG A 115 24.93 -2.03 15.57
C ARG A 115 25.06 -1.75 14.07
N VAL A 116 26.11 -1.04 13.66
CA VAL A 116 26.32 -0.70 12.24
C VAL A 116 26.46 -1.96 11.39
N ASP A 117 27.29 -2.91 11.83
CA ASP A 117 27.49 -4.17 11.11
C ASP A 117 26.20 -5.02 11.11
N ALA A 118 25.50 -5.06 12.23
CA ALA A 118 24.26 -5.81 12.34
C ALA A 118 23.16 -5.28 11.37
N VAL A 119 23.00 -3.96 11.25
CA VAL A 119 22.00 -3.41 10.32
C VAL A 119 22.44 -3.53 8.86
N LEU A 120 23.75 -3.45 8.57
CA LEU A 120 24.28 -3.71 7.21
C LEU A 120 24.02 -5.16 6.77
N GLU A 121 24.25 -6.11 7.65
CA GLU A 121 23.91 -7.52 7.43
C GLU A 121 22.42 -7.69 7.16
N ARG A 122 21.59 -7.09 8.03
CA ARG A 122 20.16 -7.18 7.96
C ARG A 122 19.56 -6.72 6.61
N VAL A 123 20.13 -5.67 6.04
CA VAL A 123 19.66 -5.14 4.73
C VAL A 123 20.45 -5.71 3.55
N GLY A 124 21.30 -6.72 3.75
CA GLY A 124 22.10 -7.36 2.69
C GLY A 124 23.13 -6.44 2.05
N LEU A 125 23.70 -5.50 2.83
CA LEU A 125 24.74 -4.58 2.33
C LEU A 125 26.12 -4.80 2.94
N ARG A 126 26.34 -5.89 3.70
CA ARG A 126 27.61 -6.15 4.40
C ARG A 126 28.80 -6.19 3.45
N ASP A 127 28.70 -6.95 2.36
CA ASP A 127 29.80 -7.14 1.39
C ASP A 127 30.10 -5.88 0.58
N ARG A 128 29.18 -4.94 0.55
CA ARG A 128 29.30 -3.67 -0.16
C ARG A 128 29.43 -2.47 0.80
N ALA A 129 29.55 -2.74 2.10
CA ALA A 129 29.52 -1.71 3.15
C ALA A 129 30.60 -0.65 2.99
N ASP A 130 31.78 -1.02 2.50
CA ASP A 130 32.94 -0.14 2.35
C ASP A 130 33.01 0.55 0.98
N ASP A 131 32.09 0.21 0.05
CA ASP A 131 31.94 0.92 -1.21
C ASP A 131 31.32 2.31 -0.99
N ARG A 132 31.74 3.27 -1.81
CA ARG A 132 31.17 4.64 -1.76
C ARG A 132 29.71 4.66 -2.18
N VAL A 133 28.86 5.37 -1.43
CA VAL A 133 27.41 5.47 -1.70
C VAL A 133 27.09 5.99 -3.09
N LYS A 134 27.97 6.80 -3.71
CA LYS A 134 27.79 7.21 -5.11
C LYS A 134 27.79 6.05 -6.12
N ALA A 135 28.44 4.91 -5.78
CA ALA A 135 28.49 3.71 -6.60
C ALA A 135 27.33 2.74 -6.33
N TYR A 136 26.50 3.03 -5.32
CA TYR A 136 25.33 2.22 -5.00
C TYR A 136 24.23 2.36 -6.08
N SER A 137 23.59 1.25 -6.42
CA SER A 137 22.34 1.27 -7.16
C SER A 137 21.23 1.97 -6.35
N LEU A 138 20.12 2.29 -6.97
CA LEU A 138 18.98 2.87 -6.26
C LEU A 138 18.51 1.94 -5.14
N GLY A 139 18.37 0.64 -5.41
CA GLY A 139 17.99 -0.36 -4.41
C GLY A 139 18.95 -0.45 -3.23
N MET A 140 20.27 -0.39 -3.49
CA MET A 140 21.27 -0.33 -2.41
C MET A 140 21.12 0.95 -1.57
N LYS A 141 20.81 2.09 -2.18
CA LYS A 141 20.56 3.35 -1.44
C LYS A 141 19.29 3.25 -0.59
N GLN A 142 18.24 2.66 -1.11
CA GLN A 142 17.00 2.43 -0.34
C GLN A 142 17.25 1.48 0.84
N ARG A 143 17.97 0.38 0.63
CA ARG A 143 18.36 -0.52 1.73
C ARG A 143 19.27 0.16 2.76
N LEU A 144 20.18 1.03 2.34
CA LEU A 144 20.96 1.84 3.27
C LEU A 144 20.10 2.81 4.09
N ALA A 145 19.05 3.35 3.48
CA ALA A 145 18.06 4.17 4.17
C ALA A 145 17.32 3.38 5.24
N VAL A 146 16.83 2.19 4.89
CA VAL A 146 16.19 1.30 5.88
C VAL A 146 17.19 0.96 7.00
N ALA A 147 18.46 0.63 6.68
CA ALA A 147 19.49 0.39 7.68
C ALA A 147 19.65 1.58 8.64
N SER A 148 19.62 2.81 8.11
CA SER A 148 19.72 4.02 8.94
C SER A 148 18.54 4.17 9.91
N ALA A 149 17.34 3.82 9.47
CA ALA A 149 16.14 3.84 10.31
C ALA A 149 16.14 2.73 11.37
N LEU A 150 16.81 1.60 11.09
CA LEU A 150 16.93 0.46 12.00
C LEU A 150 18.04 0.60 13.05
N LEU A 151 18.93 1.58 12.95
CA LEU A 151 20.08 1.74 13.85
C LEU A 151 19.69 1.74 15.34
N LYS A 152 18.60 2.41 15.69
CA LYS A 152 18.13 2.53 17.08
C LYS A 152 17.32 1.33 17.58
N GLY A 153 17.05 0.31 16.75
CA GLY A 153 16.19 -0.82 17.10
C GLY A 153 14.74 -0.38 17.33
N PRO A 154 14.11 0.22 16.33
CA PRO A 154 12.78 0.79 16.51
C PRO A 154 11.71 -0.28 16.73
N GLU A 155 10.65 0.08 17.43
CA GLU A 155 9.41 -0.71 17.56
C GLU A 155 8.43 -0.42 16.42
N LEU A 156 8.56 0.76 15.80
CA LEU A 156 7.78 1.21 14.65
C LEU A 156 8.72 1.71 13.55
N LEU A 157 8.55 1.17 12.34
CA LEU A 157 9.24 1.60 11.13
C LEU A 157 8.23 2.22 10.16
N ILE A 158 8.47 3.47 9.75
CA ILE A 158 7.63 4.20 8.79
C ILE A 158 8.41 4.40 7.49
N LEU A 159 7.88 3.90 6.39
CA LEU A 159 8.51 3.93 5.08
C LEU A 159 7.57 4.60 4.06
N ASP A 160 7.97 5.75 3.53
CA ASP A 160 7.22 6.46 2.48
C ASP A 160 7.76 6.06 1.11
N GLU A 161 6.95 5.30 0.33
CA GLU A 161 7.25 4.83 -1.03
C GLU A 161 8.61 4.08 -1.15
N PRO A 162 8.92 3.08 -0.29
CA PRO A 162 10.27 2.49 -0.23
C PRO A 162 10.64 1.67 -1.47
N ALA A 163 9.67 1.23 -2.25
CA ALA A 163 9.86 0.44 -3.47
C ALA A 163 9.96 1.31 -4.74
N ASN A 164 9.74 2.62 -4.62
CA ASN A 164 9.68 3.51 -5.78
C ASN A 164 10.99 3.54 -6.55
N GLY A 165 10.90 3.21 -7.86
CA GLY A 165 12.06 3.21 -8.77
C GLY A 165 13.00 2.01 -8.61
N LEU A 166 12.63 1.00 -7.84
CA LEU A 166 13.35 -0.26 -7.77
C LEU A 166 13.01 -1.16 -8.97
N ASP A 167 13.95 -2.02 -9.32
CA ASP A 167 13.68 -3.14 -10.23
C ASP A 167 12.89 -4.26 -9.51
N PRO A 168 12.30 -5.22 -10.23
CA PRO A 168 11.49 -6.29 -9.62
C PRO A 168 12.25 -7.08 -8.55
N ALA A 169 13.55 -7.29 -8.71
CA ALA A 169 14.36 -7.98 -7.71
C ALA A 169 14.51 -7.16 -6.43
N GLY A 170 14.78 -5.86 -6.56
CA GLY A 170 14.87 -4.94 -5.42
C GLY A 170 13.55 -4.78 -4.66
N ILE A 171 12.43 -4.79 -5.39
CA ILE A 171 11.08 -4.79 -4.78
C ILE A 171 10.87 -6.08 -3.98
N HIS A 172 11.21 -7.22 -4.54
CA HIS A 172 11.09 -8.52 -3.87
C HIS A 172 11.94 -8.58 -2.58
N GLU A 173 13.19 -8.12 -2.63
CA GLU A 173 14.08 -8.06 -1.46
C GLU A 173 13.53 -7.11 -0.37
N MET A 174 12.98 -5.96 -0.76
CA MET A 174 12.36 -5.01 0.17
C MET A 174 11.12 -5.63 0.85
N ARG A 175 10.32 -6.40 0.12
CA ARG A 175 9.16 -7.12 0.68
C ARG A 175 9.59 -8.13 1.74
N ILE A 176 10.59 -8.97 1.43
CA ILE A 176 11.13 -9.95 2.39
C ILE A 176 11.60 -9.23 3.66
N LEU A 177 12.38 -8.16 3.51
CA LEU A 177 12.89 -7.39 4.63
C LEU A 177 11.76 -6.86 5.54
N MET A 178 10.69 -6.29 4.96
CA MET A 178 9.56 -5.78 5.74
C MET A 178 8.81 -6.90 6.47
N ARG A 179 8.61 -8.04 5.82
CA ARG A 179 7.98 -9.23 6.44
C ARG A 179 8.81 -9.79 7.59
N ASP A 180 10.12 -9.90 7.42
CA ASP A 180 11.03 -10.39 8.45
C ASP A 180 11.04 -9.46 9.67
N LEU A 181 11.04 -8.14 9.45
CA LEU A 181 10.96 -7.15 10.53
C LEU A 181 9.65 -7.29 11.32
N ALA A 182 8.53 -7.48 10.64
CA ALA A 182 7.24 -7.68 11.30
C ALA A 182 7.19 -9.01 12.07
N ALA A 183 7.75 -10.08 11.53
CA ALA A 183 7.86 -11.38 12.22
C ALA A 183 8.71 -11.30 13.50
N GLU A 184 9.65 -10.35 13.59
CA GLU A 184 10.43 -10.05 14.79
C GLU A 184 9.73 -9.09 15.77
N GLY A 185 8.50 -8.68 15.45
CA GLY A 185 7.68 -7.80 16.30
C GLY A 185 7.81 -6.31 16.02
N VAL A 186 8.57 -5.89 14.99
CA VAL A 186 8.61 -4.49 14.54
C VAL A 186 7.33 -4.19 13.76
N THR A 187 6.62 -3.15 14.14
CA THR A 187 5.47 -2.69 13.35
C THR A 187 5.97 -1.90 12.14
N VAL A 188 5.51 -2.23 10.94
CA VAL A 188 5.91 -1.53 9.71
C VAL A 188 4.71 -0.82 9.11
N LEU A 189 4.79 0.51 9.01
CA LEU A 189 3.85 1.31 8.22
C LEU A 189 4.51 1.66 6.89
N VAL A 190 3.96 1.15 5.79
CA VAL A 190 4.49 1.39 4.45
C VAL A 190 3.47 2.12 3.59
N SER A 191 3.86 3.28 3.03
CA SER A 191 3.04 3.92 2.00
C SER A 191 3.43 3.41 0.62
N SER A 192 2.45 3.25 -0.26
CA SER A 192 2.67 2.95 -1.67
C SER A 192 1.52 3.46 -2.54
N HIS A 193 1.81 3.65 -3.81
CA HIS A 193 0.82 3.83 -4.86
C HIS A 193 0.69 2.57 -5.74
N ILE A 194 1.53 1.55 -5.52
CA ILE A 194 1.50 0.25 -6.23
C ILE A 194 0.71 -0.74 -5.37
N LEU A 195 -0.56 -0.92 -5.71
CA LEU A 195 -1.52 -1.67 -4.90
C LEU A 195 -1.23 -3.17 -4.87
N SER A 196 -0.83 -3.76 -6.00
CA SER A 196 -0.49 -5.18 -6.09
C SER A 196 0.69 -5.58 -5.20
N GLU A 197 1.64 -4.67 -4.93
CA GLU A 197 2.73 -4.95 -4.02
C GLU A 197 2.28 -4.97 -2.56
N ILE A 198 1.40 -4.05 -2.20
CA ILE A 198 0.86 -3.95 -0.85
C ILE A 198 0.00 -5.17 -0.51
N GLU A 199 -0.81 -5.64 -1.45
CA GLU A 199 -1.60 -6.86 -1.29
C GLU A 199 -0.76 -8.07 -0.91
N LEU A 200 0.46 -8.16 -1.46
CA LEU A 200 1.37 -9.28 -1.21
C LEU A 200 2.10 -9.22 0.14
N ILE A 201 2.23 -8.04 0.76
CA ILE A 201 3.06 -7.86 1.95
C ILE A 201 2.31 -7.42 3.19
N CYS A 202 1.17 -6.74 3.05
CA CYS A 202 0.47 -6.15 4.19
C CYS A 202 -0.55 -7.11 4.80
N ASP A 203 -0.63 -7.06 6.11
CA ASP A 203 -1.67 -7.75 6.89
C ASP A 203 -2.94 -6.92 6.90
N THR A 204 -2.79 -5.60 7.01
CA THR A 204 -3.86 -4.62 7.07
C THR A 204 -3.56 -3.43 6.14
N VAL A 205 -4.61 -2.72 5.73
CA VAL A 205 -4.49 -1.53 4.88
C VAL A 205 -5.36 -0.38 5.39
N THR A 206 -4.94 0.83 5.08
CA THR A 206 -5.79 2.02 5.10
C THR A 206 -5.69 2.71 3.74
N ILE A 207 -6.83 2.90 3.09
CA ILE A 207 -6.91 3.61 1.80
C ILE A 207 -7.35 5.05 2.04
N ILE A 208 -6.57 6.00 1.51
CA ILE A 208 -6.85 7.44 1.57
C ILE A 208 -7.11 8.00 0.18
N SER A 209 -8.17 8.81 0.07
CA SER A 209 -8.45 9.62 -1.12
C SER A 209 -8.90 11.00 -0.70
N ARG A 210 -8.38 12.05 -1.36
CA ARG A 210 -8.74 13.46 -1.10
C ARG A 210 -8.65 13.85 0.39
N GLY A 211 -7.65 13.34 1.10
CA GLY A 211 -7.44 13.64 2.52
C GLY A 211 -8.41 12.96 3.48
N ARG A 212 -9.23 12.02 3.02
CA ARG A 212 -10.21 11.26 3.81
C ARG A 212 -9.94 9.77 3.72
N ARG A 213 -10.23 9.03 4.79
CA ARG A 213 -10.19 7.58 4.78
C ARG A 213 -11.35 7.04 3.93
N VAL A 214 -11.01 6.18 2.97
CA VAL A 214 -11.99 5.46 2.14
C VAL A 214 -12.38 4.15 2.80
N THR A 215 -11.38 3.32 3.14
CA THR A 215 -11.56 2.06 3.87
C THR A 215 -10.33 1.75 4.71
N SER A 216 -10.46 0.87 5.69
CA SER A 216 -9.36 0.36 6.51
C SER A 216 -9.74 -0.98 7.11
N GLY A 217 -8.78 -1.91 7.17
CA GLY A 217 -8.98 -3.24 7.76
C GLY A 217 -7.96 -4.26 7.27
N PRO A 218 -8.11 -5.53 7.69
CA PRO A 218 -7.34 -6.64 7.13
C PRO A 218 -7.52 -6.72 5.62
N VAL A 219 -6.40 -6.92 4.88
CA VAL A 219 -6.44 -6.97 3.39
C VAL A 219 -7.48 -7.96 2.91
N ARG A 220 -7.53 -9.16 3.53
CA ARG A 220 -8.49 -10.21 3.15
C ARG A 220 -9.94 -9.78 3.32
N GLU A 221 -10.27 -9.05 4.38
CA GLU A 221 -11.62 -8.56 4.65
C GLU A 221 -12.01 -7.46 3.67
N VAL A 222 -11.07 -6.55 3.34
CA VAL A 222 -11.30 -5.50 2.35
C VAL A 222 -11.58 -6.10 0.98
N LEU A 223 -10.83 -7.14 0.56
CA LEU A 223 -11.07 -7.85 -0.69
C LEU A 223 -12.39 -8.62 -0.65
N ALA A 224 -12.65 -9.39 0.41
CA ALA A 224 -13.88 -10.18 0.54
C ALA A 224 -15.15 -9.32 0.53
N ALA A 225 -15.10 -8.10 1.07
CA ALA A 225 -16.23 -7.17 1.05
C ALA A 225 -16.60 -6.68 -0.36
N HIS A 226 -15.71 -6.87 -1.35
CA HIS A 226 -15.87 -6.46 -2.75
C HIS A 226 -15.88 -7.67 -3.70
N ASP A 227 -15.99 -8.90 -3.16
CA ASP A 227 -16.10 -10.10 -3.97
C ASP A 227 -17.45 -10.11 -4.72
N THR A 228 -17.38 -10.12 -6.02
CA THR A 228 -18.56 -10.16 -6.92
C THR A 228 -19.08 -11.56 -7.16
N HIS A 229 -18.42 -12.60 -6.60
CA HIS A 229 -18.72 -14.01 -6.87
C HIS A 229 -18.82 -14.29 -8.37
N GLU A 230 -17.80 -13.83 -9.11
CA GLU A 230 -17.68 -14.04 -10.53
C GLU A 230 -16.65 -15.10 -10.85
N PHE A 231 -16.86 -15.82 -11.96
CA PHE A 231 -15.92 -16.78 -12.51
C PHE A 231 -15.58 -16.46 -13.95
N VAL A 232 -14.30 -16.59 -14.27
CA VAL A 232 -13.77 -16.56 -15.64
C VAL A 232 -13.91 -17.94 -16.23
N VAL A 233 -14.55 -18.01 -17.38
CA VAL A 233 -14.72 -19.24 -18.17
C VAL A 233 -14.05 -19.05 -19.52
N ARG A 234 -13.09 -19.89 -19.87
CA ARG A 234 -12.52 -19.97 -21.19
C ARG A 234 -12.82 -21.35 -21.80
N ALA A 235 -13.24 -21.35 -23.05
CA ALA A 235 -13.52 -22.54 -23.81
C ALA A 235 -13.19 -22.31 -25.29
N ALA A 236 -12.92 -23.38 -26.04
CA ALA A 236 -12.66 -23.28 -27.47
C ALA A 236 -13.89 -22.74 -28.25
N GLN A 237 -15.11 -22.97 -27.73
CA GLN A 237 -16.38 -22.54 -28.30
C GLN A 237 -17.07 -21.54 -27.37
N LEU A 238 -16.55 -20.30 -27.28
CA LEU A 238 -17.04 -19.29 -26.33
C LEU A 238 -18.50 -18.92 -26.51
N ASP A 239 -18.98 -18.78 -27.77
CA ASP A 239 -20.38 -18.43 -28.04
C ASP A 239 -21.31 -19.55 -27.57
N ARG A 240 -20.90 -20.79 -27.79
CA ARG A 240 -21.65 -21.98 -27.32
C ARG A 240 -21.65 -22.07 -25.78
N ALA A 241 -20.50 -21.77 -25.14
CA ALA A 241 -20.41 -21.69 -23.68
C ALA A 241 -21.37 -20.65 -23.10
N LEU A 242 -21.42 -19.44 -23.70
CA LEU A 242 -22.31 -18.37 -23.29
C LEU A 242 -23.79 -18.77 -23.42
N GLU A 243 -24.17 -19.39 -24.55
CA GLU A 243 -25.54 -19.89 -24.77
C GLU A 243 -25.94 -20.93 -23.73
N VAL A 244 -25.08 -21.92 -23.46
CA VAL A 244 -25.31 -23.00 -22.50
C VAL A 244 -25.48 -22.45 -21.09
N LEU A 245 -24.60 -21.59 -20.66
CA LEU A 245 -24.62 -20.99 -19.31
C LEU A 245 -25.85 -20.11 -19.12
N SER A 246 -26.16 -19.26 -20.11
CA SER A 246 -27.40 -18.45 -20.09
C SER A 246 -28.69 -19.32 -20.12
N GLY A 247 -28.68 -20.38 -20.92
CA GLY A 247 -29.78 -21.34 -20.97
C GLY A 247 -29.95 -22.13 -19.68
N ALA A 248 -28.91 -22.33 -18.91
CA ALA A 248 -28.92 -22.91 -17.56
C ALA A 248 -29.39 -21.92 -16.47
N GLY A 249 -29.75 -20.69 -16.84
CA GLY A 249 -30.21 -19.65 -15.91
C GLY A 249 -29.09 -18.94 -15.16
N LEU A 250 -27.83 -19.11 -15.60
CA LEU A 250 -26.67 -18.42 -15.01
C LEU A 250 -26.50 -17.03 -15.67
N ALA A 251 -26.21 -16.04 -14.86
CA ALA A 251 -25.91 -14.70 -15.35
C ALA A 251 -24.51 -14.71 -15.99
N ALA A 252 -24.47 -14.85 -17.33
CA ALA A 252 -23.23 -14.93 -18.09
C ALA A 252 -23.13 -13.79 -19.09
N ARG A 253 -21.90 -13.19 -19.24
CA ARG A 253 -21.60 -12.17 -20.22
C ARG A 253 -20.26 -12.44 -20.91
N ARG A 254 -20.12 -11.99 -22.14
CA ARG A 254 -18.84 -12.05 -22.84
C ARG A 254 -18.03 -10.78 -22.58
N GLU A 255 -16.78 -10.95 -22.21
CA GLU A 255 -15.87 -9.86 -21.92
C GLU A 255 -14.43 -10.29 -22.29
N ASP A 256 -13.69 -9.49 -23.06
CA ASP A 256 -12.28 -9.70 -23.42
C ASP A 256 -11.89 -11.10 -23.89
N GLY A 257 -12.75 -11.74 -24.70
CA GLY A 257 -12.48 -13.08 -25.25
C GLY A 257 -12.68 -14.23 -24.26
N GLN A 258 -13.42 -13.99 -23.18
CA GLN A 258 -13.81 -14.96 -22.16
C GLN A 258 -15.28 -14.77 -21.80
N VAL A 259 -15.86 -15.71 -21.06
CA VAL A 259 -17.21 -15.59 -20.48
C VAL A 259 -17.06 -15.36 -18.98
N ILE A 260 -17.68 -14.32 -18.46
CA ILE A 260 -17.79 -14.05 -17.03
C ILE A 260 -19.16 -14.54 -16.57
N VAL A 261 -19.15 -15.35 -15.52
CA VAL A 261 -20.37 -15.89 -14.89
C VAL A 261 -20.49 -15.28 -13.50
N SER A 262 -21.58 -14.59 -13.22
CA SER A 262 -21.81 -13.84 -11.98
C SER A 262 -22.81 -14.55 -11.07
N GLY A 263 -22.70 -14.32 -9.74
CA GLY A 263 -23.66 -14.80 -8.74
C GLY A 263 -23.57 -16.31 -8.46
N VAL A 264 -22.45 -16.94 -8.75
CA VAL A 264 -22.19 -18.36 -8.50
C VAL A 264 -21.14 -18.50 -7.41
N THR A 265 -21.42 -19.28 -6.39
CA THR A 265 -20.48 -19.55 -5.29
C THR A 265 -19.73 -20.87 -5.46
N ASP A 266 -20.23 -21.78 -6.30
CA ASP A 266 -19.64 -23.10 -6.56
C ASP A 266 -19.33 -23.25 -8.05
N ALA A 267 -18.06 -23.34 -8.39
CA ALA A 267 -17.57 -23.57 -9.76
C ALA A 267 -18.08 -24.88 -10.37
N ALA A 268 -18.49 -25.86 -9.53
CA ALA A 268 -19.03 -27.13 -10.02
C ALA A 268 -20.32 -26.94 -10.85
N VAL A 269 -21.15 -25.96 -10.50
CA VAL A 269 -22.37 -25.63 -11.26
C VAL A 269 -22.06 -25.23 -12.70
N ILE A 270 -21.01 -24.44 -12.90
CA ILE A 270 -20.56 -23.99 -14.22
C ILE A 270 -20.00 -25.17 -15.01
N SER A 271 -19.11 -25.97 -14.40
CA SER A 271 -18.46 -27.11 -15.07
C SER A 271 -19.49 -28.20 -15.43
N GLU A 272 -20.48 -28.45 -14.58
CA GLU A 272 -21.55 -29.41 -14.83
C GLU A 272 -22.46 -28.97 -16.01
N ALA A 273 -22.85 -27.70 -16.03
CA ALA A 273 -23.71 -27.16 -17.12
C ALA A 273 -22.99 -27.30 -18.48
N LEU A 274 -21.73 -26.94 -18.56
CA LEU A 274 -20.92 -27.03 -19.78
C LEU A 274 -20.62 -28.47 -20.17
N GLY A 275 -20.27 -29.34 -19.19
CA GLY A 275 -19.98 -30.74 -19.42
C GLY A 275 -21.19 -31.51 -19.98
N ARG A 276 -22.42 -31.25 -19.50
CA ARG A 276 -23.66 -31.84 -20.04
C ARG A 276 -23.93 -31.43 -21.49
N ALA A 277 -23.43 -30.28 -21.92
CA ALA A 277 -23.56 -29.77 -23.28
C ALA A 277 -22.37 -30.10 -24.16
N GLU A 278 -21.41 -30.91 -23.67
CA GLU A 278 -20.16 -31.29 -24.35
C GLU A 278 -19.30 -30.08 -24.72
N VAL A 279 -19.35 -28.98 -23.93
CA VAL A 279 -18.52 -27.80 -24.07
C VAL A 279 -17.35 -27.90 -23.10
N TRP A 280 -16.15 -28.11 -23.64
CA TRP A 280 -14.97 -28.33 -22.83
C TRP A 280 -14.30 -27.02 -22.44
N LEU A 281 -14.05 -26.88 -21.13
CA LEU A 281 -13.33 -25.75 -20.54
C LEU A 281 -11.84 -25.86 -20.83
N THR A 282 -11.20 -24.72 -21.11
CA THR A 282 -9.75 -24.56 -21.07
C THR A 282 -9.30 -23.88 -19.78
N GLU A 283 -10.21 -23.10 -19.18
CA GLU A 283 -9.97 -22.45 -17.89
C GLU A 283 -11.31 -22.21 -17.16
N LEU A 284 -11.31 -22.43 -15.86
CA LEU A 284 -12.37 -22.03 -14.93
C LEU A 284 -11.69 -21.52 -13.65
N SER A 285 -11.71 -20.22 -13.43
CA SER A 285 -11.07 -19.59 -12.29
C SER A 285 -11.99 -18.55 -11.65
N PRO A 286 -11.98 -18.39 -10.31
CA PRO A 286 -12.68 -17.29 -9.68
C PRO A 286 -12.08 -15.95 -10.11
N LEU A 287 -12.91 -14.97 -10.40
CA LEU A 287 -12.52 -13.58 -10.60
C LEU A 287 -12.47 -12.91 -9.24
N SER A 288 -11.39 -13.11 -8.51
CA SER A 288 -11.21 -12.47 -7.21
C SER A 288 -10.85 -11.01 -7.38
N PRO A 289 -11.48 -10.11 -6.61
CA PRO A 289 -11.07 -8.70 -6.62
C PRO A 289 -9.63 -8.58 -6.11
N ASP A 290 -8.87 -7.66 -6.70
CA ASP A 290 -7.59 -7.22 -6.21
C ASP A 290 -7.71 -5.83 -5.56
N LEU A 291 -6.71 -5.40 -4.80
CA LEU A 291 -6.72 -4.08 -4.18
C LEU A 291 -6.82 -2.94 -5.21
N GLU A 292 -6.40 -3.17 -6.45
CA GLU A 292 -6.49 -2.17 -7.51
C GLU A 292 -7.94 -1.94 -7.96
N SER A 293 -8.68 -3.00 -8.23
CA SER A 293 -10.11 -2.92 -8.58
C SER A 293 -10.93 -2.31 -7.43
N VAL A 294 -10.70 -2.78 -6.20
CA VAL A 294 -11.35 -2.21 -5.01
C VAL A 294 -11.06 -0.72 -4.85
N PHE A 295 -9.80 -0.32 -5.06
CA PHE A 295 -9.41 1.08 -4.99
C PHE A 295 -10.11 1.94 -6.05
N LEU A 296 -10.17 1.45 -7.30
CA LEU A 296 -10.81 2.15 -8.42
C LEU A 296 -12.32 2.34 -8.15
N ASP A 297 -12.98 1.30 -7.67
CA ASP A 297 -14.40 1.33 -7.33
C ASP A 297 -14.70 2.34 -6.20
N LEU A 298 -13.91 2.28 -5.13
CA LEU A 298 -14.12 3.13 -3.96
C LEU A 298 -13.75 4.60 -4.19
N THR A 299 -12.84 4.88 -5.12
CA THR A 299 -12.36 6.26 -5.35
C THR A 299 -12.95 6.92 -6.59
N GLY A 300 -13.65 6.15 -7.44
CA GLY A 300 -14.14 6.62 -8.73
C GLY A 300 -13.01 7.03 -9.68
N THR A 301 -11.82 6.46 -9.50
CA THR A 301 -10.63 6.79 -10.27
C THR A 301 -10.50 5.82 -11.44
N ARG A 302 -10.05 6.27 -12.62
CA ARG A 302 -9.70 5.37 -13.73
C ARG A 302 -8.22 5.49 -14.06
N PRO A 303 -7.53 4.37 -14.36
CA PRO A 303 -6.17 4.43 -14.86
C PRO A 303 -6.16 5.03 -16.26
N VAL A 304 -5.37 6.10 -16.45
CA VAL A 304 -5.08 6.70 -17.76
C VAL A 304 -3.57 6.75 -17.88
N ASP A 305 -3.01 6.02 -18.85
CA ASP A 305 -1.55 5.94 -19.11
C ASP A 305 -0.72 5.55 -17.88
N GLY A 306 -1.20 4.61 -17.04
CA GLY A 306 -0.51 4.16 -15.82
C GLY A 306 -0.54 5.17 -14.67
N VAL A 307 -1.30 6.26 -14.79
CA VAL A 307 -1.51 7.26 -13.73
C VAL A 307 -2.98 7.28 -13.34
N TYR A 308 -3.27 7.12 -12.06
CA TYR A 308 -4.63 7.19 -11.53
C TYR A 308 -5.16 8.62 -11.63
N ARG A 309 -6.12 8.86 -12.53
CA ARG A 309 -6.85 10.13 -12.66
C ARG A 309 -8.30 9.94 -12.28
N GLN A 310 -8.84 10.88 -11.52
CA GLN A 310 -10.26 10.89 -11.17
C GLN A 310 -11.08 11.26 -12.41
N VAL A 311 -12.22 10.57 -12.57
CA VAL A 311 -13.25 10.97 -13.53
C VAL A 311 -14.01 12.13 -12.90
N ASP A 312 -13.96 13.31 -13.52
CA ASP A 312 -14.81 14.44 -13.10
C ASP A 312 -16.27 14.03 -13.23
N ASP A 313 -17.07 14.29 -12.19
CA ASP A 313 -18.51 14.00 -12.10
C ASP A 313 -19.36 14.67 -13.20
N ALA A 314 -18.75 15.45 -14.08
CA ALA A 314 -19.43 16.18 -15.17
C ALA A 314 -19.95 15.26 -16.31
N ASN A 315 -19.69 13.95 -16.30
CA ASN A 315 -20.07 13.04 -17.37
C ASN A 315 -20.80 11.78 -16.88
N LYS A 316 -21.56 11.88 -15.78
CA LYS A 316 -22.56 10.85 -15.44
C LYS A 316 -23.75 11.02 -16.38
N PRO A 317 -24.18 9.97 -17.14
CA PRO A 317 -25.47 10.02 -17.81
C PRO A 317 -26.56 10.20 -16.74
N GLU A 318 -27.37 11.22 -16.88
CA GLU A 318 -28.52 11.49 -16.04
C GLU A 318 -29.35 10.20 -15.90
N ALA A 319 -29.49 9.74 -14.65
CA ALA A 319 -30.45 8.72 -14.32
C ALA A 319 -31.85 9.29 -14.67
N ARG A 320 -32.43 8.84 -15.77
CA ARG A 320 -33.82 9.12 -16.09
C ARG A 320 -34.66 8.56 -14.96
N GLU A 321 -35.29 9.46 -14.21
CA GLU A 321 -36.44 9.14 -13.36
C GLU A 321 -37.45 8.36 -14.20
N ILE A 322 -37.67 7.11 -13.84
CA ILE A 322 -38.88 6.40 -14.24
C ILE A 322 -39.89 6.68 -13.11
N ALA A 323 -40.77 7.62 -13.36
CA ALA A 323 -41.96 7.83 -12.58
C ALA A 323 -42.96 6.69 -12.86
N LEU A 324 -43.49 6.14 -11.76
CA LEU A 324 -44.61 5.22 -11.59
C LEU A 324 -44.35 3.74 -11.90
#